data_1bd5ca618e3a3235f77ead88c9f62b11
#
_entry.id   1bd5ca618e3a3235f77ead88c9f62b11
#
_cell.length_a   1.000
_cell.length_b   1.000
_cell.length_c   1.000
_cell.angle_alpha   90.00
_cell.angle_beta   90.00
_cell.angle_gamma   90.00
#
_symmetry.space_group_name_H-M   'P 1'
#
loop_
_entity.id
_entity.type
_entity.pdbx_description
1 polymer ?
#
loop_
_entity_poly.entity_id
_entity_poly.type
_entity_poly.pdbx_seq_one_letter_code
_entity_poly.pdbx_strand_id
1 'polypeptide(L)'
;MIAEILCVGTELLMGQVLNTNAQFLSRRLSALGITQQHQTVVGDNAQRLEDAYRLALSRADIVITSGGLGPTVDDITKRVAAKVAGKELVLFPEAEKMVRTRFQQYHRNMTLNNLSQAMFTADSTLLMNPNGTAPGAIVPMGDGKVVIHLPGPPCELEPMFTASVEPYLMARSGRALVSRYVRIFGMGESEVDTRLRDLENGENPTLSPYCSLGEVQLRATASADTAEKALALLTPLLAEVKARLGNVVYAIEETDGGSLAKTAIETLRAQGMTCATCESLTGGKVVAALVDIPGASAVVRAGLVTYQTDTKTILADVPTEVIERFGVVSVETACAMAEGTRKRLGVDIAVSTTGVAGPDGGTENCPVGTVCVGVSTAGGTSAVRLALSGNRERIRTLAMKHALHMLIEKAR
;
A
#
# COMPACT_ATOMS: atom_id res chain seq x y z
N MET A 1 9.16 8.00 -22.74
CA MET A 1 7.76 8.45 -22.71
C MET A 1 7.53 9.17 -21.39
N ILE A 2 7.07 10.41 -21.44
CA ILE A 2 6.85 11.27 -20.26
C ILE A 2 5.34 11.41 -20.04
N ALA A 3 4.89 11.22 -18.81
CA ALA A 3 3.50 11.44 -18.41
C ALA A 3 3.40 12.58 -17.38
N GLU A 4 2.30 13.31 -17.40
CA GLU A 4 1.90 14.26 -16.36
C GLU A 4 0.51 13.91 -15.83
N ILE A 5 0.32 14.01 -14.51
CA ILE A 5 -0.97 13.80 -13.85
C ILE A 5 -1.60 15.16 -13.57
N LEU A 6 -2.85 15.32 -14.00
CA LEU A 6 -3.66 16.52 -13.80
C LEU A 6 -4.93 16.18 -13.04
N CYS A 7 -4.94 16.46 -11.75
CA CYS A 7 -6.10 16.22 -10.88
C CYS A 7 -7.02 17.45 -10.88
N VAL A 8 -8.30 17.25 -11.17
CA VAL A 8 -9.31 18.30 -11.27
C VAL A 8 -10.30 18.17 -10.12
N GLY A 9 -10.38 19.19 -9.29
CA GLY A 9 -11.28 19.25 -8.15
C GLY A 9 -10.87 20.36 -7.17
N THR A 10 -11.79 21.23 -6.84
CA THR A 10 -11.58 22.33 -5.88
C THR A 10 -11.38 21.80 -4.46
N GLU A 11 -12.01 20.68 -4.10
CA GLU A 11 -11.88 20.01 -2.79
C GLU A 11 -10.44 19.51 -2.52
N LEU A 12 -9.70 19.16 -3.60
CA LEU A 12 -8.29 18.78 -3.49
C LEU A 12 -7.41 19.99 -3.14
N LEU A 13 -7.67 21.15 -3.75
CA LEU A 13 -6.96 22.39 -3.44
C LEU A 13 -7.24 22.91 -2.04
N MET A 14 -8.46 22.71 -1.56
CA MET A 14 -8.88 23.12 -0.21
C MET A 14 -8.40 22.14 0.88
N GLY A 15 -7.77 21.02 0.51
CA GLY A 15 -7.30 20.01 1.45
C GLY A 15 -8.42 19.23 2.15
N GLN A 16 -9.63 19.26 1.61
CA GLN A 16 -10.77 18.52 2.14
C GLN A 16 -10.67 17.01 1.86
N VAL A 17 -10.00 16.66 0.75
CA VAL A 17 -9.78 15.29 0.31
C VAL A 17 -8.30 15.08 0.01
N LEU A 18 -7.75 13.94 0.44
CA LEU A 18 -6.40 13.54 0.09
C LEU A 18 -6.33 13.11 -1.37
N ASN A 19 -5.32 13.57 -2.11
CA ASN A 19 -5.10 13.21 -3.49
C ASN A 19 -4.48 11.79 -3.63
N THR A 20 -5.24 10.77 -3.26
CA THR A 20 -4.81 9.36 -3.36
C THR A 20 -4.70 8.89 -4.80
N ASN A 21 -5.49 9.48 -5.72
CA ASN A 21 -5.43 9.16 -7.15
C ASN A 21 -4.07 9.50 -7.76
N ALA A 22 -3.51 10.67 -7.44
CA ALA A 22 -2.17 11.02 -7.93
C ALA A 22 -1.12 10.04 -7.40
N GLN A 23 -1.19 9.63 -6.13
CA GLN A 23 -0.31 8.64 -5.57
C GLN A 23 -0.43 7.28 -6.29
N PHE A 24 -1.64 6.79 -6.51
CA PHE A 24 -1.91 5.54 -7.23
C PHE A 24 -1.33 5.61 -8.65
N LEU A 25 -1.70 6.64 -9.42
CA LEU A 25 -1.24 6.81 -10.80
C LEU A 25 0.28 6.90 -10.89
N SER A 26 0.93 7.65 -9.99
CA SER A 26 2.39 7.76 -9.96
C SER A 26 3.07 6.42 -9.72
N ARG A 27 2.55 5.63 -8.77
CA ARG A 27 3.07 4.27 -8.51
C ARG A 27 2.91 3.37 -9.73
N ARG A 28 1.76 3.42 -10.41
CA ARG A 28 1.49 2.59 -11.60
C ARG A 28 2.36 3.03 -12.79
N LEU A 29 2.45 4.34 -13.08
CA LEU A 29 3.31 4.87 -14.13
C LEU A 29 4.79 4.51 -13.91
N SER A 30 5.26 4.67 -12.68
CA SER A 30 6.61 4.28 -12.30
C SER A 30 6.84 2.76 -12.46
N ALA A 31 5.82 1.92 -12.16
CA ALA A 31 5.89 0.48 -12.40
C ALA A 31 5.98 0.14 -13.89
N LEU A 32 5.41 0.97 -14.76
CA LEU A 32 5.46 0.85 -16.22
C LEU A 32 6.72 1.50 -16.85
N GLY A 33 7.62 2.08 -16.03
CA GLY A 33 8.81 2.81 -16.51
C GLY A 33 8.49 4.09 -17.28
N ILE A 34 7.32 4.64 -17.05
CA ILE A 34 6.92 5.91 -17.63
C ILE A 34 7.39 7.02 -16.70
N THR A 35 8.24 7.89 -17.22
CA THR A 35 8.79 9.01 -16.47
C THR A 35 7.69 10.01 -16.15
N GLN A 36 7.53 10.34 -14.88
CA GLN A 36 6.66 11.40 -14.41
C GLN A 36 7.50 12.52 -13.80
N GLN A 37 7.38 13.73 -14.33
CA GLN A 37 8.14 14.88 -13.85
C GLN A 37 7.27 15.89 -13.10
N HIS A 38 5.97 15.93 -13.39
CA HIS A 38 5.04 16.89 -12.83
C HIS A 38 3.71 16.28 -12.44
N GLN A 39 3.14 16.79 -11.35
CA GLN A 39 1.76 16.58 -10.93
C GLN A 39 1.13 17.96 -10.71
N THR A 40 -0.05 18.17 -11.27
CA THR A 40 -0.76 19.43 -11.15
C THR A 40 -2.15 19.19 -10.57
N VAL A 41 -2.57 20.03 -9.63
CA VAL A 41 -3.95 20.06 -9.13
C VAL A 41 -4.57 21.37 -9.55
N VAL A 42 -5.77 21.28 -10.16
CA VAL A 42 -6.52 22.46 -10.66
C VAL A 42 -7.94 22.40 -10.11
N GLY A 43 -8.44 23.54 -9.63
CA GLY A 43 -9.86 23.67 -9.26
C GLY A 43 -10.76 23.76 -10.50
N ASP A 44 -12.06 23.65 -10.30
CA ASP A 44 -13.11 23.61 -11.33
C ASP A 44 -13.30 24.96 -12.03
N ASN A 45 -12.29 25.40 -12.74
CA ASN A 45 -12.27 26.65 -13.52
C ASN A 45 -11.73 26.38 -14.93
N ALA A 46 -12.54 26.70 -15.93
CA ALA A 46 -12.26 26.37 -17.33
C ALA A 46 -10.96 26.99 -17.85
N GLN A 47 -10.67 28.26 -17.53
CA GLN A 47 -9.45 28.91 -18.01
C GLN A 47 -8.19 28.34 -17.39
N ARG A 48 -8.19 28.14 -16.06
CA ARG A 48 -7.06 27.54 -15.35
C ARG A 48 -6.79 26.12 -15.83
N LEU A 49 -7.85 25.35 -16.09
CA LEU A 49 -7.72 23.99 -16.60
C LEU A 49 -7.19 23.97 -18.03
N GLU A 50 -7.62 24.90 -18.89
CA GLU A 50 -7.07 25.06 -20.24
C GLU A 50 -5.57 25.37 -20.21
N ASP A 51 -5.15 26.32 -19.38
CA ASP A 51 -3.75 26.71 -19.23
C ASP A 51 -2.92 25.51 -18.72
N ALA A 52 -3.45 24.75 -17.75
CA ALA A 52 -2.81 23.53 -17.23
C ALA A 52 -2.66 22.44 -18.32
N TYR A 53 -3.69 22.21 -19.15
CA TYR A 53 -3.58 21.27 -20.27
C TYR A 53 -2.53 21.69 -21.27
N ARG A 54 -2.51 22.95 -21.68
CA ARG A 54 -1.53 23.48 -22.64
C ARG A 54 -0.11 23.33 -22.12
N LEU A 55 0.10 23.65 -20.83
CA LEU A 55 1.40 23.50 -20.18
C LEU A 55 1.80 22.03 -20.08
N ALA A 56 0.93 21.16 -19.63
CA ALA A 56 1.21 19.72 -19.51
C ALA A 56 1.53 19.10 -20.88
N LEU A 57 0.73 19.39 -21.91
CA LEU A 57 0.96 18.91 -23.28
C LEU A 57 2.22 19.49 -23.93
N SER A 58 2.76 20.63 -23.47
CA SER A 58 4.01 21.18 -24.00
C SER A 58 5.23 20.36 -23.58
N ARG A 59 5.14 19.58 -22.46
CA ARG A 59 6.27 18.90 -21.82
C ARG A 59 6.07 17.40 -21.56
N ALA A 60 4.88 16.87 -21.85
CA ALA A 60 4.56 15.46 -21.69
C ALA A 60 3.94 14.86 -22.97
N ASP A 61 4.16 13.56 -23.16
CA ASP A 61 3.55 12.78 -24.25
C ASP A 61 2.13 12.32 -23.87
N ILE A 62 1.90 12.18 -22.57
CA ILE A 62 0.66 11.66 -22.00
C ILE A 62 0.24 12.55 -20.82
N VAL A 63 -1.00 13.04 -20.86
CA VAL A 63 -1.61 13.72 -19.71
C VAL A 63 -2.74 12.84 -19.17
N ILE A 64 -2.65 12.44 -17.93
CA ILE A 64 -3.70 11.62 -17.28
C ILE A 64 -4.48 12.54 -16.34
N THR A 65 -5.78 12.69 -16.61
CA THR A 65 -6.65 13.50 -15.76
C THR A 65 -7.45 12.61 -14.80
N SER A 66 -7.69 13.10 -13.60
CA SER A 66 -8.56 12.50 -12.60
C SER A 66 -9.58 13.52 -12.12
N GLY A 67 -10.87 13.23 -12.29
CA GLY A 67 -11.98 14.08 -11.87
C GLY A 67 -12.62 14.91 -12.98
N GLY A 68 -13.76 15.55 -12.69
CA GLY A 68 -14.51 16.42 -13.57
C GLY A 68 -15.18 15.74 -14.78
N LEU A 69 -15.59 14.45 -14.62
CA LEU A 69 -16.28 13.66 -15.65
C LEU A 69 -17.77 13.46 -15.38
N GLY A 70 -18.29 13.98 -14.29
CA GLY A 70 -19.69 13.86 -13.89
C GLY A 70 -20.64 14.68 -14.78
N PRO A 71 -21.92 14.79 -14.37
CA PRO A 71 -22.94 15.47 -15.13
C PRO A 71 -23.18 16.92 -14.71
N THR A 72 -22.44 17.43 -13.74
CA THR A 72 -22.67 18.77 -13.17
C THR A 72 -22.01 19.86 -14.00
N VAL A 73 -22.33 21.11 -13.73
CA VAL A 73 -21.78 22.28 -14.45
C VAL A 73 -20.26 22.38 -14.23
N ASP A 74 -19.79 21.92 -13.08
CA ASP A 74 -18.40 21.94 -12.65
C ASP A 74 -17.57 20.82 -13.29
N ASP A 75 -18.23 19.81 -13.90
CA ASP A 75 -17.56 18.72 -14.63
C ASP A 75 -17.10 19.18 -16.01
N ILE A 76 -15.99 19.91 -16.05
CA ILE A 76 -15.50 20.61 -17.25
C ILE A 76 -14.35 19.90 -17.96
N THR A 77 -13.81 18.84 -17.40
CA THR A 77 -12.55 18.20 -17.84
C THR A 77 -12.56 17.83 -19.33
N LYS A 78 -13.58 17.13 -19.81
CA LYS A 78 -13.69 16.70 -21.21
C LYS A 78 -13.90 17.88 -22.17
N ARG A 79 -14.73 18.84 -21.78
CA ARG A 79 -15.05 20.01 -22.59
C ARG A 79 -13.81 20.88 -22.81
N VAL A 80 -13.01 21.09 -21.75
CA VAL A 80 -11.78 21.88 -21.85
C VAL A 80 -10.72 21.15 -22.67
N ALA A 81 -10.56 19.83 -22.49
CA ALA A 81 -9.64 19.03 -23.30
C ALA A 81 -10.02 19.05 -24.79
N ALA A 82 -11.30 18.93 -25.13
CA ALA A 82 -11.80 19.04 -26.50
C ALA A 82 -11.49 20.42 -27.11
N LYS A 83 -11.70 21.50 -26.34
CA LYS A 83 -11.33 22.86 -26.76
C LYS A 83 -9.83 22.99 -27.06
N VAL A 84 -8.97 22.46 -26.18
CA VAL A 84 -7.50 22.47 -26.36
C VAL A 84 -7.10 21.69 -27.61
N ALA A 85 -7.79 20.56 -27.88
CA ALA A 85 -7.58 19.75 -29.08
C ALA A 85 -8.15 20.39 -30.38
N GLY A 86 -8.93 21.47 -30.28
CA GLY A 86 -9.65 22.05 -31.42
C GLY A 86 -10.76 21.12 -31.97
N LYS A 87 -11.39 20.30 -31.08
CA LYS A 87 -12.37 19.30 -31.46
C LYS A 87 -13.70 19.54 -30.75
N GLU A 88 -14.77 19.02 -31.37
CA GLU A 88 -16.12 19.03 -30.77
C GLU A 88 -16.42 17.72 -30.04
N LEU A 89 -17.27 17.80 -29.02
CA LEU A 89 -17.80 16.64 -28.32
C LEU A 89 -19.03 16.10 -29.06
N VAL A 90 -19.04 14.80 -29.30
CA VAL A 90 -20.17 14.07 -29.90
C VAL A 90 -20.68 13.00 -28.93
N LEU A 91 -21.94 12.65 -29.05
CA LEU A 91 -22.55 11.58 -28.24
C LEU A 91 -22.07 10.21 -28.72
N PHE A 92 -21.54 9.41 -27.81
CA PHE A 92 -21.16 8.01 -28.07
C PHE A 92 -22.31 7.09 -27.63
N PRO A 93 -22.96 6.36 -28.56
CA PRO A 93 -24.11 5.48 -28.23
C PRO A 93 -23.75 4.40 -27.21
N GLU A 94 -22.53 3.87 -27.26
CA GLU A 94 -22.04 2.86 -26.32
C GLU A 94 -21.90 3.41 -24.90
N ALA A 95 -21.37 4.61 -24.77
CA ALA A 95 -21.25 5.31 -23.49
C ALA A 95 -22.62 5.68 -22.93
N GLU A 96 -23.55 6.17 -23.78
CA GLU A 96 -24.93 6.43 -23.39
C GLU A 96 -25.63 5.17 -22.88
N LYS A 97 -25.50 4.05 -23.60
CA LYS A 97 -26.04 2.76 -23.17
C LYS A 97 -25.50 2.35 -21.81
N MET A 98 -24.20 2.51 -21.57
CA MET A 98 -23.59 2.21 -20.28
C MET A 98 -24.18 3.08 -19.17
N VAL A 99 -24.25 4.40 -19.37
CA VAL A 99 -24.83 5.34 -18.40
C VAL A 99 -26.27 4.95 -18.06
N ARG A 100 -27.12 4.73 -19.08
CA ARG A 100 -28.53 4.33 -18.90
C ARG A 100 -28.66 3.03 -18.12
N THR A 101 -27.87 2.01 -18.49
CA THR A 101 -27.85 0.70 -17.80
C THR A 101 -27.49 0.85 -16.34
N ARG A 102 -26.53 1.69 -16.03
CA ARG A 102 -26.07 1.93 -14.66
C ARG A 102 -27.14 2.61 -13.81
N PHE A 103 -27.83 3.59 -14.35
CA PHE A 103 -28.96 4.25 -13.67
C PHE A 103 -30.11 3.25 -13.39
N GLN A 104 -30.40 2.35 -14.34
CA GLN A 104 -31.40 1.28 -14.13
C GLN A 104 -30.98 0.32 -13.00
N GLN A 105 -29.70 -0.10 -12.97
CA GLN A 105 -29.18 -0.96 -11.90
C GLN A 105 -29.25 -0.32 -10.51
N TYR A 106 -29.06 0.99 -10.44
CA TYR A 106 -29.15 1.75 -9.18
C TYR A 106 -30.60 2.14 -8.82
N HIS A 107 -31.59 1.74 -9.62
CA HIS A 107 -33.00 2.15 -9.46
C HIS A 107 -33.16 3.68 -9.33
N ARG A 108 -32.39 4.45 -10.11
CA ARG A 108 -32.41 5.92 -10.14
C ARG A 108 -32.86 6.43 -11.50
N ASN A 109 -33.57 7.57 -11.49
CA ASN A 109 -33.97 8.24 -12.72
C ASN A 109 -32.76 8.99 -13.30
N MET A 110 -32.49 8.75 -14.58
CA MET A 110 -31.49 9.52 -15.33
C MET A 110 -32.09 10.85 -15.76
N THR A 111 -31.36 11.94 -15.58
CA THR A 111 -31.69 13.28 -16.05
C THR A 111 -30.93 13.62 -17.35
N LEU A 112 -31.39 14.62 -18.11
CA LEU A 112 -30.78 14.97 -19.39
C LEU A 112 -29.29 15.38 -19.27
N ASN A 113 -28.91 16.03 -18.17
CA ASN A 113 -27.53 16.41 -17.94
C ASN A 113 -26.58 15.21 -17.82
N ASN A 114 -27.08 14.01 -17.45
CA ASN A 114 -26.25 12.80 -17.43
C ASN A 114 -25.78 12.37 -18.82
N LEU A 115 -26.40 12.85 -19.91
CA LEU A 115 -25.91 12.62 -21.27
C LEU A 115 -24.55 13.24 -21.53
N SER A 116 -24.20 14.31 -20.81
CA SER A 116 -22.85 14.89 -20.87
C SER A 116 -21.75 13.87 -20.53
N GLN A 117 -22.04 12.89 -19.70
CA GLN A 117 -21.10 11.82 -19.36
C GLN A 117 -20.74 10.93 -20.56
N ALA A 118 -21.64 10.83 -21.55
CA ALA A 118 -21.45 10.03 -22.76
C ALA A 118 -20.89 10.81 -23.94
N MET A 119 -20.48 12.08 -23.76
CA MET A 119 -19.93 12.92 -24.81
C MET A 119 -18.41 12.93 -24.80
N PHE A 120 -17.79 12.65 -25.95
CA PHE A 120 -16.33 12.64 -26.16
C PHE A 120 -15.99 13.15 -27.56
N THR A 121 -14.71 13.41 -27.86
CA THR A 121 -14.30 13.74 -29.24
C THR A 121 -14.43 12.50 -30.13
N ALA A 122 -14.78 12.68 -31.39
CA ALA A 122 -15.14 11.58 -32.31
C ALA A 122 -14.06 10.51 -32.48
N ASP A 123 -12.80 10.86 -32.26
CA ASP A 123 -11.61 10.00 -32.36
C ASP A 123 -11.17 9.41 -31.01
N SER A 124 -11.94 9.58 -29.96
CA SER A 124 -11.66 9.02 -28.64
C SER A 124 -11.82 7.51 -28.58
N THR A 125 -10.96 6.85 -27.82
CA THR A 125 -11.18 5.46 -27.40
C THR A 125 -11.83 5.45 -26.03
N LEU A 126 -13.03 4.85 -25.92
CA LEU A 126 -13.78 4.80 -24.66
C LEU A 126 -13.13 3.86 -23.65
N LEU A 127 -13.12 4.25 -22.38
CA LEU A 127 -12.76 3.45 -21.24
C LEU A 127 -14.01 3.19 -20.41
N MET A 128 -14.49 1.95 -20.41
CA MET A 128 -15.73 1.58 -19.71
C MET A 128 -15.52 1.57 -18.20
N ASN A 129 -16.48 2.16 -17.47
CA ASN A 129 -16.43 2.24 -16.01
C ASN A 129 -17.22 1.07 -15.38
N PRO A 130 -16.56 0.10 -14.71
CA PRO A 130 -17.26 -1.03 -14.11
C PRO A 130 -18.02 -0.66 -12.83
N ASN A 131 -17.67 0.43 -12.17
CA ASN A 131 -18.14 0.77 -10.81
C ASN A 131 -18.93 2.09 -10.72
N GLY A 132 -18.97 2.88 -11.78
CA GLY A 132 -19.63 4.19 -11.78
C GLY A 132 -20.44 4.49 -13.05
N THR A 133 -20.92 5.71 -13.16
CA THR A 133 -21.73 6.19 -14.30
C THR A 133 -20.92 6.92 -15.36
N ALA A 134 -19.72 7.44 -15.02
CA ALA A 134 -18.91 8.23 -15.92
C ALA A 134 -17.86 7.36 -16.62
N PRO A 135 -17.96 7.08 -17.93
CA PRO A 135 -16.88 6.46 -18.68
C PRO A 135 -15.70 7.40 -18.78
N GLY A 136 -14.51 6.85 -18.92
CA GLY A 136 -13.31 7.58 -19.29
C GLY A 136 -13.06 7.54 -20.79
N ALA A 137 -11.96 8.14 -21.23
CA ALA A 137 -11.53 8.09 -22.62
C ALA A 137 -10.04 8.35 -22.79
N ILE A 138 -9.47 7.80 -23.86
CA ILE A 138 -8.18 8.18 -24.40
C ILE A 138 -8.43 9.11 -25.60
N VAL A 139 -7.99 10.34 -25.50
CA VAL A 139 -8.22 11.40 -26.48
C VAL A 139 -6.91 11.73 -27.20
N PRO A 140 -6.80 11.53 -28.51
CA PRO A 140 -5.64 11.99 -29.28
C PRO A 140 -5.57 13.52 -29.31
N MET A 141 -4.38 14.08 -29.05
CA MET A 141 -4.16 15.54 -29.01
C MET A 141 -3.29 16.07 -30.18
N GLY A 142 -2.97 15.22 -31.13
CA GLY A 142 -2.01 15.52 -32.19
C GLY A 142 -0.57 15.16 -31.80
N ASP A 143 0.33 15.15 -32.75
CA ASP A 143 1.77 14.89 -32.58
C ASP A 143 2.13 13.66 -31.73
N GLY A 144 1.29 12.64 -31.81
CA GLY A 144 1.44 11.45 -31.03
C GLY A 144 1.11 11.60 -29.52
N LYS A 145 0.65 12.76 -29.07
CA LYS A 145 0.26 13.01 -27.66
C LYS A 145 -1.17 12.58 -27.39
N VAL A 146 -1.44 12.22 -26.13
CA VAL A 146 -2.78 11.82 -25.70
C VAL A 146 -3.14 12.41 -24.35
N VAL A 147 -4.44 12.64 -24.16
CA VAL A 147 -5.03 12.88 -22.84
C VAL A 147 -5.88 11.66 -22.46
N ILE A 148 -5.71 11.17 -21.25
CA ILE A 148 -6.47 10.05 -20.70
C ILE A 148 -7.36 10.56 -19.57
N HIS A 149 -8.68 10.48 -19.77
CA HIS A 149 -9.66 10.90 -18.79
C HIS A 149 -10.08 9.76 -17.88
N LEU A 150 -9.94 9.95 -16.57
CA LEU A 150 -10.38 9.01 -15.54
C LEU A 150 -11.28 9.72 -14.51
N PRO A 151 -12.23 9.00 -13.89
CA PRO A 151 -13.14 9.57 -12.88
C PRO A 151 -12.41 9.99 -11.61
N GLY A 152 -13.10 10.75 -10.74
CA GLY A 152 -12.59 11.21 -9.45
C GLY A 152 -12.54 10.11 -8.36
N PRO A 153 -13.62 9.32 -8.14
CA PRO A 153 -13.62 8.33 -7.08
C PRO A 153 -12.56 7.23 -7.30
N PRO A 154 -11.70 6.91 -6.29
CA PRO A 154 -10.65 5.88 -6.41
C PRO A 154 -11.21 4.51 -6.79
N CYS A 155 -12.37 4.12 -6.24
CA CYS A 155 -13.02 2.85 -6.55
C CYS A 155 -13.47 2.69 -8.01
N GLU A 156 -13.53 3.79 -8.77
CA GLU A 156 -13.82 3.83 -10.20
C GLU A 156 -12.51 3.92 -11.01
N LEU A 157 -11.63 4.87 -10.62
CA LEU A 157 -10.38 5.17 -11.32
C LEU A 157 -9.42 3.97 -11.34
N GLU A 158 -9.17 3.34 -10.20
CA GLU A 158 -8.18 2.28 -10.07
C GLU A 158 -8.49 1.05 -10.95
N PRO A 159 -9.73 0.50 -10.95
CA PRO A 159 -10.09 -0.60 -11.85
C PRO A 159 -10.02 -0.21 -13.32
N MET A 160 -10.45 1.00 -13.69
CA MET A 160 -10.39 1.49 -15.07
C MET A 160 -8.95 1.63 -15.54
N PHE A 161 -8.07 2.18 -14.71
CA PHE A 161 -6.65 2.29 -15.02
C PHE A 161 -6.04 0.90 -15.27
N THR A 162 -6.23 -0.01 -14.33
CA THR A 162 -5.62 -1.35 -14.38
C THR A 162 -6.13 -2.17 -15.56
N ALA A 163 -7.44 -2.13 -15.85
CA ALA A 163 -8.03 -2.94 -16.90
C ALA A 163 -7.82 -2.39 -18.32
N SER A 164 -7.70 -1.07 -18.48
CA SER A 164 -7.73 -0.44 -19.81
C SER A 164 -6.53 0.47 -20.09
N VAL A 165 -6.14 1.33 -19.16
CA VAL A 165 -5.06 2.30 -19.39
C VAL A 165 -3.69 1.63 -19.33
N GLU A 166 -3.48 0.78 -18.36
CA GLU A 166 -2.21 0.09 -18.18
C GLU A 166 -1.82 -0.78 -19.40
N PRO A 167 -2.70 -1.65 -19.95
CA PRO A 167 -2.40 -2.37 -21.19
C PRO A 167 -2.12 -1.46 -22.39
N TYR A 168 -2.86 -0.35 -22.51
CA TYR A 168 -2.61 0.64 -23.55
C TYR A 168 -1.22 1.27 -23.43
N LEU A 169 -0.81 1.66 -22.22
CA LEU A 169 0.51 2.24 -21.96
C LEU A 169 1.63 1.23 -22.19
N MET A 170 1.44 -0.02 -21.79
CA MET A 170 2.40 -1.11 -22.05
C MET A 170 2.60 -1.33 -23.54
N ALA A 171 1.52 -1.44 -24.32
CA ALA A 171 1.59 -1.61 -25.77
C ALA A 171 2.33 -0.44 -26.45
N ARG A 172 2.19 0.78 -25.92
CA ARG A 172 2.83 1.98 -26.44
C ARG A 172 4.30 2.11 -26.03
N SER A 173 4.72 1.57 -24.88
CA SER A 173 6.11 1.63 -24.41
C SER A 173 7.06 0.72 -25.18
N GLY A 174 6.57 -0.36 -25.77
CA GLY A 174 7.36 -1.34 -26.52
C GLY A 174 8.37 -2.12 -25.68
N ARG A 175 8.35 -1.98 -24.33
CA ARG A 175 9.24 -2.66 -23.39
C ARG A 175 8.45 -3.27 -22.23
N ALA A 176 8.90 -4.44 -21.78
CA ALA A 176 8.41 -5.05 -20.57
C ALA A 176 9.19 -4.52 -19.36
N LEU A 177 8.47 -4.13 -18.31
CA LEU A 177 9.03 -3.84 -17.01
C LEU A 177 8.63 -4.90 -16.00
N VAL A 178 9.60 -5.32 -15.19
CA VAL A 178 9.36 -6.21 -14.05
C VAL A 178 9.91 -5.54 -12.80
N SER A 179 9.11 -5.51 -11.75
CA SER A 179 9.53 -5.04 -10.43
C SER A 179 9.47 -6.16 -9.40
N ARG A 180 10.34 -6.07 -8.40
CA ARG A 180 10.33 -6.87 -7.18
C ARG A 180 10.48 -5.94 -5.98
N TYR A 181 9.80 -6.27 -4.89
CA TYR A 181 9.76 -5.48 -3.68
C TYR A 181 10.43 -6.25 -2.55
N VAL A 182 11.61 -5.77 -2.13
CA VAL A 182 12.36 -6.36 -1.02
C VAL A 182 11.92 -5.67 0.27
N ARG A 183 11.40 -6.46 1.21
CA ARG A 183 10.89 -5.99 2.49
C ARG A 183 11.92 -6.20 3.59
N ILE A 184 12.24 -5.13 4.31
CA ILE A 184 13.31 -5.11 5.32
C ILE A 184 12.71 -4.62 6.64
N PHE A 185 13.00 -5.35 7.72
CA PHE A 185 12.63 -4.97 9.07
C PHE A 185 13.85 -5.09 10.02
N GLY A 186 13.98 -4.15 10.97
CA GLY A 186 15.05 -4.17 11.97
C GLY A 186 16.36 -3.51 11.53
N MET A 187 16.38 -2.86 10.35
CA MET A 187 17.50 -2.05 9.87
C MET A 187 17.01 -0.67 9.45
N GLY A 188 17.76 0.39 9.79
CA GLY A 188 17.42 1.75 9.42
C GLY A 188 17.75 2.09 7.96
N GLU A 189 17.08 3.11 7.40
CA GLU A 189 17.26 3.56 6.01
C GLU A 189 18.72 3.87 5.68
N SER A 190 19.40 4.67 6.51
CA SER A 190 20.78 5.07 6.28
C SER A 190 21.75 3.89 6.30
N GLU A 191 21.47 2.84 7.05
CA GLU A 191 22.28 1.62 7.07
C GLU A 191 22.04 0.79 5.82
N VAL A 192 20.78 0.68 5.36
CA VAL A 192 20.43 0.04 4.09
C VAL A 192 21.10 0.74 2.92
N ASP A 193 20.97 2.09 2.82
CA ASP A 193 21.64 2.91 1.80
C ASP A 193 23.16 2.70 1.81
N THR A 194 23.77 2.72 2.98
CA THR A 194 25.23 2.54 3.09
C THR A 194 25.69 1.18 2.54
N ARG A 195 24.92 0.11 2.79
CA ARG A 195 25.25 -1.24 2.35
C ARG A 195 24.98 -1.50 0.87
N LEU A 196 24.09 -0.73 0.26
CA LEU A 196 23.60 -0.96 -1.10
C LEU A 196 23.87 0.19 -2.07
N ARG A 197 24.56 1.25 -1.65
CA ARG A 197 24.77 2.47 -2.45
C ARG A 197 25.31 2.22 -3.86
N ASP A 198 26.21 1.28 -4.01
CA ASP A 198 26.75 0.91 -5.31
C ASP A 198 25.71 0.24 -6.23
N LEU A 199 24.74 -0.47 -5.64
CA LEU A 199 23.63 -1.11 -6.37
C LEU A 199 22.53 -0.10 -6.75
N GLU A 200 22.34 0.96 -5.95
CA GLU A 200 21.35 2.00 -6.20
C GLU A 200 21.72 2.93 -7.37
N ASN A 201 23.00 2.99 -7.73
CA ASN A 201 23.50 3.75 -8.87
C ASN A 201 23.29 3.05 -10.24
N GLY A 202 22.72 1.84 -10.25
CA GLY A 202 22.45 1.09 -11.48
C GLY A 202 21.35 1.75 -12.34
N GLU A 203 21.55 1.82 -13.65
CA GLU A 203 20.55 2.37 -14.59
C GLU A 203 19.47 1.34 -14.94
N ASN A 204 19.85 0.06 -15.09
CA ASN A 204 18.93 -1.03 -15.38
C ASN A 204 19.58 -2.40 -15.04
N PRO A 205 19.16 -3.08 -13.99
CA PRO A 205 18.03 -2.74 -13.11
C PRO A 205 18.29 -1.55 -12.18
N THR A 206 17.22 -0.84 -11.80
CA THR A 206 17.26 0.19 -10.78
C THR A 206 16.89 -0.39 -9.41
N LEU A 207 17.43 0.20 -8.34
CA LEU A 207 17.08 -0.12 -6.96
C LEU A 207 16.74 1.17 -6.22
N SER A 208 15.54 1.29 -5.65
CA SER A 208 15.06 2.51 -5.01
C SER A 208 14.50 2.23 -3.62
N PRO A 209 14.98 2.91 -2.56
CA PRO A 209 14.47 2.76 -1.21
C PRO A 209 13.18 3.56 -1.00
N TYR A 210 12.29 3.01 -0.18
CA TYR A 210 11.07 3.64 0.33
C TYR A 210 10.95 3.30 1.81
N CYS A 211 10.75 4.32 2.64
CA CYS A 211 10.71 4.14 4.07
C CYS A 211 9.32 4.34 4.63
N SER A 212 8.97 3.48 5.57
CA SER A 212 7.78 3.59 6.39
C SER A 212 8.15 3.39 7.86
N LEU A 213 7.19 3.54 8.76
CA LEU A 213 7.45 3.39 10.19
C LEU A 213 8.04 2.02 10.53
N GLY A 214 9.35 1.97 10.80
CA GLY A 214 10.09 0.77 11.22
C GLY A 214 10.39 -0.24 10.12
N GLU A 215 10.06 0.05 8.87
CA GLU A 215 10.35 -0.80 7.72
C GLU A 215 11.01 -0.02 6.59
N VAL A 216 11.93 -0.66 5.88
CA VAL A 216 12.47 -0.20 4.61
C VAL A 216 12.01 -1.17 3.52
N GLN A 217 11.55 -0.61 2.42
CA GLN A 217 11.23 -1.34 1.23
C GLN A 217 12.18 -0.92 0.12
N LEU A 218 12.79 -1.87 -0.57
CA LEU A 218 13.50 -1.59 -1.81
C LEU A 218 12.66 -2.04 -2.99
N ARG A 219 12.52 -1.18 -3.98
CA ARG A 219 11.94 -1.55 -5.25
C ARG A 219 13.06 -1.74 -6.26
N ALA A 220 13.25 -2.99 -6.69
CA ALA A 220 14.12 -3.36 -7.79
C ALA A 220 13.30 -3.43 -9.08
N THR A 221 13.68 -2.68 -10.13
CA THR A 221 12.94 -2.64 -11.41
C THR A 221 13.89 -2.82 -12.58
N ALA A 222 13.58 -3.75 -13.47
CA ALA A 222 14.30 -3.95 -14.72
C ALA A 222 13.37 -3.77 -15.93
N SER A 223 13.96 -3.29 -17.03
CA SER A 223 13.31 -3.07 -18.32
C SER A 223 14.01 -3.87 -19.40
N ALA A 224 13.25 -4.65 -20.20
CA ALA A 224 13.77 -5.41 -21.35
C ALA A 224 12.69 -5.59 -22.42
N ASP A 225 13.03 -6.27 -23.53
CA ASP A 225 12.08 -6.56 -24.61
C ASP A 225 10.99 -7.54 -24.19
N THR A 226 11.26 -8.41 -23.19
CA THR A 226 10.30 -9.37 -22.63
C THR A 226 10.39 -9.38 -21.10
N ALA A 227 9.31 -9.83 -20.45
CA ALA A 227 9.25 -9.95 -18.99
C ALA A 227 10.30 -10.96 -18.46
N GLU A 228 10.54 -12.04 -19.17
CA GLU A 228 11.55 -13.05 -18.81
C GLU A 228 12.96 -12.46 -18.81
N LYS A 229 13.30 -11.65 -19.83
CA LYS A 229 14.59 -10.96 -19.89
C LYS A 229 14.73 -9.92 -18.77
N ALA A 230 13.67 -9.18 -18.47
CA ALA A 230 13.66 -8.23 -17.38
C ALA A 230 13.85 -8.93 -16.01
N LEU A 231 13.16 -10.07 -15.80
CA LEU A 231 13.33 -10.88 -14.58
C LEU A 231 14.75 -11.45 -14.46
N ALA A 232 15.35 -11.88 -15.58
CA ALA A 232 16.73 -12.36 -15.59
C ALA A 232 17.74 -11.28 -15.15
N LEU A 233 17.48 -10.00 -15.46
CA LEU A 233 18.30 -8.87 -14.97
C LEU A 233 18.11 -8.63 -13.46
N LEU A 234 16.90 -8.84 -12.92
CA LEU A 234 16.62 -8.65 -11.49
C LEU A 234 17.23 -9.73 -10.61
N THR A 235 17.29 -10.95 -11.09
CA THR A 235 17.69 -12.12 -10.29
C THR A 235 19.06 -11.94 -9.61
N PRO A 236 20.14 -11.53 -10.26
CA PRO A 236 21.44 -11.32 -9.61
C PRO A 236 21.41 -10.14 -8.62
N LEU A 237 20.71 -9.06 -8.95
CA LEU A 237 20.55 -7.91 -8.05
C LEU A 237 19.87 -8.32 -6.74
N LEU A 238 18.77 -9.05 -6.80
CA LEU A 238 18.03 -9.51 -5.63
C LEU A 238 18.84 -10.49 -4.79
N ALA A 239 19.62 -11.37 -5.42
CA ALA A 239 20.52 -12.27 -4.72
C ALA A 239 21.58 -11.50 -3.93
N GLU A 240 22.18 -10.47 -4.54
CA GLU A 240 23.20 -9.64 -3.91
C GLU A 240 22.61 -8.80 -2.75
N VAL A 241 21.43 -8.19 -2.93
CA VAL A 241 20.71 -7.49 -1.87
C VAL A 241 20.47 -8.41 -0.68
N LYS A 242 19.99 -9.63 -0.92
CA LYS A 242 19.76 -10.63 0.13
C LYS A 242 21.05 -11.07 0.82
N ALA A 243 22.14 -11.24 0.07
CA ALA A 243 23.43 -11.61 0.61
C ALA A 243 23.99 -10.53 1.55
N ARG A 244 23.89 -9.24 1.18
CA ARG A 244 24.40 -8.12 1.98
C ARG A 244 23.55 -7.80 3.21
N LEU A 245 22.22 -7.94 3.09
CA LEU A 245 21.29 -7.58 4.17
C LEU A 245 20.95 -8.78 5.08
N GLY A 246 21.04 -10.00 4.59
CA GLY A 246 20.80 -11.21 5.38
C GLY A 246 19.36 -11.34 5.88
N ASN A 247 19.21 -11.73 7.15
CA ASN A 247 17.91 -12.10 7.75
C ASN A 247 16.95 -10.91 7.96
N VAL A 248 17.43 -9.67 7.88
CA VAL A 248 16.54 -8.50 7.97
C VAL A 248 15.61 -8.38 6.75
N VAL A 249 15.94 -9.06 5.64
CA VAL A 249 15.05 -9.22 4.49
C VAL A 249 14.01 -10.29 4.82
N TYR A 250 12.81 -9.86 5.20
CA TYR A 250 11.77 -10.79 5.58
C TYR A 250 10.90 -11.28 4.40
N ALA A 251 10.85 -10.55 3.29
CA ALA A 251 10.16 -10.99 2.06
C ALA A 251 10.74 -10.34 0.80
N ILE A 252 10.57 -11.03 -0.35
CA ILE A 252 10.74 -10.49 -1.70
C ILE A 252 9.46 -10.81 -2.46
N GLU A 253 8.75 -9.78 -2.92
CA GLU A 253 7.40 -9.90 -3.47
C GLU A 253 7.31 -9.37 -4.90
N GLU A 254 6.29 -9.82 -5.61
CA GLU A 254 6.00 -9.37 -6.98
C GLU A 254 5.22 -8.06 -7.01
N THR A 255 4.48 -7.75 -5.94
CA THR A 255 3.62 -6.58 -5.86
C THR A 255 3.92 -5.74 -4.63
N ASP A 256 3.53 -4.47 -4.65
CA ASP A 256 3.72 -3.53 -3.54
C ASP A 256 2.77 -3.76 -2.33
N GLY A 257 1.85 -4.73 -2.42
CA GLY A 257 0.84 -5.00 -1.40
C GLY A 257 1.28 -5.86 -0.22
N GLY A 258 2.59 -6.05 0.00
CA GLY A 258 3.12 -6.86 1.10
C GLY A 258 3.14 -6.16 2.45
N SER A 259 3.14 -6.96 3.51
CA SER A 259 3.30 -6.49 4.89
C SER A 259 3.81 -7.61 5.79
N LEU A 260 4.33 -7.24 6.99
CA LEU A 260 4.71 -8.24 8.00
C LEU A 260 3.54 -9.18 8.35
N ALA A 261 2.32 -8.65 8.45
CA ALA A 261 1.14 -9.47 8.75
C ALA A 261 0.83 -10.47 7.63
N LYS A 262 0.89 -10.03 6.36
CA LYS A 262 0.70 -10.90 5.20
C LYS A 262 1.76 -12.00 5.16
N THR A 263 3.03 -11.63 5.29
CA THR A 263 4.14 -12.59 5.33
C THR A 263 4.01 -13.57 6.48
N ALA A 264 3.56 -13.13 7.68
CA ALA A 264 3.32 -14.01 8.82
C ALA A 264 2.23 -15.04 8.51
N ILE A 265 1.07 -14.61 7.99
CA ILE A 265 -0.02 -15.51 7.62
C ILE A 265 0.40 -16.50 6.54
N GLU A 266 1.10 -16.04 5.50
CA GLU A 266 1.57 -16.91 4.41
C GLU A 266 2.61 -17.93 4.90
N THR A 267 3.54 -17.51 5.78
CA THR A 267 4.55 -18.39 6.38
C THR A 267 3.89 -19.46 7.24
N LEU A 268 2.98 -19.08 8.15
CA LEU A 268 2.25 -20.02 9.00
C LEU A 268 1.45 -21.02 8.18
N ARG A 269 0.76 -20.55 7.15
CA ARG A 269 -0.01 -21.42 6.25
C ARG A 269 0.87 -22.41 5.50
N ALA A 270 2.02 -21.97 5.00
CA ALA A 270 2.96 -22.83 4.30
C ALA A 270 3.56 -23.93 5.18
N GLN A 271 3.71 -23.63 6.49
CA GLN A 271 4.21 -24.59 7.49
C GLN A 271 3.09 -25.41 8.15
N GLY A 272 1.82 -25.17 7.81
CA GLY A 272 0.67 -25.81 8.45
C GLY A 272 0.53 -25.50 9.94
N MET A 273 1.05 -24.35 10.39
CA MET A 273 1.09 -23.93 11.79
C MET A 273 -0.09 -23.03 12.14
N THR A 274 -0.57 -23.20 13.38
CA THR A 274 -1.57 -22.32 14.00
C THR A 274 -0.92 -21.36 14.99
N CYS A 275 -1.46 -20.13 15.11
CA CYS A 275 -0.93 -19.13 16.02
C CYS A 275 -1.98 -18.48 16.93
N ALA A 276 -1.47 -17.88 18.02
CA ALA A 276 -2.23 -17.01 18.91
C ALA A 276 -1.39 -15.81 19.37
N THR A 277 -2.07 -14.75 19.82
CA THR A 277 -1.41 -13.56 20.39
C THR A 277 -1.82 -13.33 21.85
N CYS A 278 -0.90 -12.77 22.65
CA CYS A 278 -1.17 -12.33 24.02
C CYS A 278 -0.66 -10.88 24.19
N GLU A 279 -1.57 -9.94 24.24
CA GLU A 279 -1.28 -8.53 24.07
C GLU A 279 -1.58 -7.72 25.34
N SER A 280 -0.60 -6.95 25.81
CA SER A 280 -0.80 -5.94 26.83
C SER A 280 -0.82 -4.54 26.19
N LEU A 281 0.33 -3.88 26.04
CA LEU A 281 0.39 -2.50 25.52
C LEU A 281 -0.16 -2.35 24.09
N THR A 282 -0.09 -3.35 23.26
CA THR A 282 -0.60 -3.32 21.87
C THR A 282 -2.12 -3.36 21.80
N GLY A 283 -2.78 -4.00 22.82
CA GLY A 283 -4.22 -3.93 23.01
C GLY A 283 -5.03 -4.46 21.83
N GLY A 284 -4.63 -5.58 21.25
CA GLY A 284 -5.28 -6.19 20.09
C GLY A 284 -4.75 -5.79 18.73
N LYS A 285 -3.73 -4.91 18.64
CA LYS A 285 -3.16 -4.50 17.34
C LYS A 285 -2.49 -5.64 16.58
N VAL A 286 -1.86 -6.60 17.28
CA VAL A 286 -1.18 -7.72 16.61
C VAL A 286 -2.21 -8.64 15.98
N VAL A 287 -3.21 -9.08 16.75
CA VAL A 287 -4.27 -9.94 16.20
C VAL A 287 -5.09 -9.21 15.13
N ALA A 288 -5.40 -7.92 15.31
CA ALA A 288 -6.10 -7.12 14.31
C ALA A 288 -5.35 -7.11 12.97
N ALA A 289 -4.04 -6.83 13.00
CA ALA A 289 -3.22 -6.83 11.79
C ALA A 289 -3.18 -8.21 11.09
N LEU A 290 -3.20 -9.30 11.85
CA LEU A 290 -3.24 -10.65 11.29
C LEU A 290 -4.60 -10.97 10.65
N VAL A 291 -5.71 -10.60 11.31
CA VAL A 291 -7.07 -10.93 10.81
C VAL A 291 -7.51 -10.01 9.67
N ASP A 292 -6.86 -8.88 9.44
CA ASP A 292 -7.03 -8.04 8.24
C ASP A 292 -6.61 -8.78 6.95
N ILE A 293 -5.82 -9.87 7.07
CA ILE A 293 -5.36 -10.63 5.92
C ILE A 293 -6.40 -11.70 5.55
N PRO A 294 -6.91 -11.72 4.30
CA PRO A 294 -7.87 -12.71 3.86
C PRO A 294 -7.37 -14.16 4.09
N GLY A 295 -8.22 -14.99 4.71
CA GLY A 295 -7.89 -16.36 5.04
C GLY A 295 -7.06 -16.54 6.32
N ALA A 296 -6.91 -15.51 7.15
CA ALA A 296 -6.24 -15.59 8.45
C ALA A 296 -6.87 -16.62 9.38
N SER A 297 -8.20 -16.89 9.27
CA SER A 297 -8.92 -17.88 10.08
C SER A 297 -8.39 -19.31 9.96
N ALA A 298 -7.62 -19.62 8.92
CA ALA A 298 -6.99 -20.93 8.77
C ALA A 298 -5.81 -21.14 9.73
N VAL A 299 -5.19 -20.05 10.23
CA VAL A 299 -3.97 -20.11 11.05
C VAL A 299 -4.11 -19.38 12.39
N VAL A 300 -4.89 -18.30 12.47
CA VAL A 300 -5.08 -17.54 13.70
C VAL A 300 -6.18 -18.17 14.54
N ARG A 301 -5.82 -18.68 15.72
CA ARG A 301 -6.75 -19.31 16.66
C ARG A 301 -7.47 -18.31 17.54
N ALA A 302 -6.71 -17.40 18.16
CA ALA A 302 -7.25 -16.39 19.08
C ALA A 302 -6.24 -15.26 19.34
N GLY A 303 -6.73 -14.12 19.84
CA GLY A 303 -5.93 -13.07 20.45
C GLY A 303 -6.42 -12.77 21.87
N LEU A 304 -5.56 -12.89 22.85
CA LEU A 304 -5.81 -12.54 24.25
C LEU A 304 -5.32 -11.11 24.49
N VAL A 305 -6.18 -10.25 25.06
CA VAL A 305 -5.79 -8.92 25.51
C VAL A 305 -5.72 -8.92 27.02
N THR A 306 -4.50 -9.06 27.55
CA THR A 306 -4.21 -9.15 29.00
C THR A 306 -3.70 -7.80 29.49
N TYR A 307 -4.57 -6.78 29.48
CA TYR A 307 -4.18 -5.39 29.71
C TYR A 307 -3.83 -5.12 31.18
N GLN A 308 -4.64 -5.59 32.11
CA GLN A 308 -4.37 -5.53 33.55
C GLN A 308 -3.41 -6.66 33.99
N THR A 309 -2.74 -6.46 35.12
CA THR A 309 -1.73 -7.40 35.61
C THR A 309 -2.31 -8.79 35.91
N ASP A 310 -3.44 -8.84 36.62
CA ASP A 310 -4.15 -10.07 37.01
C ASP A 310 -4.66 -10.87 35.80
N THR A 311 -5.06 -10.19 34.74
CA THR A 311 -5.54 -10.86 33.53
C THR A 311 -4.45 -11.67 32.82
N LYS A 312 -3.18 -11.40 33.06
CA LYS A 312 -2.06 -12.20 32.55
C LYS A 312 -2.07 -13.60 33.17
N THR A 313 -2.33 -13.68 34.47
CA THR A 313 -2.48 -14.95 35.16
C THR A 313 -3.79 -15.64 34.79
N ILE A 314 -4.91 -14.92 34.77
CA ILE A 314 -6.25 -15.48 34.53
C ILE A 314 -6.38 -16.02 33.08
N LEU A 315 -5.89 -15.29 32.08
CA LEU A 315 -6.13 -15.60 30.68
C LEU A 315 -4.96 -16.32 29.99
N ALA A 316 -3.73 -16.07 30.43
CA ALA A 316 -2.53 -16.57 29.78
C ALA A 316 -1.69 -17.48 30.69
N ASP A 317 -2.23 -17.90 31.83
CA ASP A 317 -1.60 -18.81 32.81
C ASP A 317 -0.19 -18.35 33.25
N VAL A 318 0.06 -17.02 33.27
CA VAL A 318 1.32 -16.47 33.77
C VAL A 318 1.43 -16.68 35.28
N PRO A 319 2.46 -17.37 35.79
CA PRO A 319 2.64 -17.55 37.23
C PRO A 319 2.78 -16.17 37.93
N THR A 320 2.07 -15.97 39.02
CA THR A 320 2.11 -14.75 39.83
C THR A 320 3.53 -14.44 40.30
N GLU A 321 4.29 -15.46 40.67
CA GLU A 321 5.67 -15.36 41.13
C GLU A 321 6.62 -14.80 40.06
N VAL A 322 6.33 -15.03 38.77
CA VAL A 322 7.11 -14.44 37.66
C VAL A 322 6.89 -12.93 37.63
N ILE A 323 5.63 -12.51 37.77
CA ILE A 323 5.28 -11.07 37.75
C ILE A 323 5.84 -10.37 39.00
N GLU A 324 5.72 -10.99 40.17
CA GLU A 324 6.24 -10.41 41.43
C GLU A 324 7.76 -10.29 41.43
N ARG A 325 8.46 -11.30 40.89
CA ARG A 325 9.92 -11.32 40.89
C ARG A 325 10.55 -10.44 39.82
N PHE A 326 10.01 -10.43 38.60
CA PHE A 326 10.64 -9.81 37.45
C PHE A 326 9.90 -8.57 36.95
N GLY A 327 8.70 -8.31 37.46
CA GLY A 327 7.84 -7.21 37.04
C GLY A 327 7.00 -7.52 35.81
N VAL A 328 5.96 -6.70 35.63
CA VAL A 328 4.99 -6.85 34.53
C VAL A 328 5.64 -6.65 33.16
N VAL A 329 6.65 -5.79 33.08
CA VAL A 329 7.39 -5.47 31.85
C VAL A 329 8.79 -6.05 31.95
N SER A 330 8.90 -7.33 31.68
CA SER A 330 10.15 -8.09 31.68
C SER A 330 10.18 -9.13 30.57
N VAL A 331 11.36 -9.61 30.24
CA VAL A 331 11.57 -10.71 29.29
C VAL A 331 10.90 -11.99 29.80
N GLU A 332 11.02 -12.23 31.10
CA GLU A 332 10.43 -13.40 31.79
C GLU A 332 8.90 -13.38 31.69
N THR A 333 8.28 -12.24 31.98
CA THR A 333 6.83 -12.11 31.86
C THR A 333 6.36 -12.24 30.41
N ALA A 334 7.08 -11.67 29.44
CA ALA A 334 6.77 -11.85 28.01
C ALA A 334 6.88 -13.34 27.59
N CYS A 335 7.93 -14.05 28.04
CA CYS A 335 8.05 -15.48 27.80
C CYS A 335 6.88 -16.25 28.40
N ALA A 336 6.54 -16.01 29.67
CA ALA A 336 5.44 -16.70 30.34
C ALA A 336 4.09 -16.42 29.66
N MET A 337 3.82 -15.19 29.21
CA MET A 337 2.63 -14.83 28.44
C MET A 337 2.55 -15.63 27.12
N ALA A 338 3.63 -15.71 26.36
CA ALA A 338 3.66 -16.45 25.11
C ALA A 338 3.49 -17.97 25.34
N GLU A 339 4.22 -18.53 26.29
CA GLU A 339 4.18 -19.96 26.60
C GLU A 339 2.83 -20.41 27.14
N GLY A 340 2.27 -19.68 28.12
CA GLY A 340 0.96 -19.97 28.69
C GLY A 340 -0.14 -19.89 27.65
N THR A 341 -0.13 -18.83 26.81
CA THR A 341 -1.07 -18.69 25.68
C THR A 341 -0.97 -19.84 24.69
N ARG A 342 0.25 -20.24 24.30
CA ARG A 342 0.48 -21.37 23.40
C ARG A 342 -0.10 -22.66 23.93
N LYS A 343 0.21 -22.98 25.18
CA LYS A 343 -0.26 -24.20 25.85
C LYS A 343 -1.78 -24.21 26.05
N ARG A 344 -2.33 -23.10 26.53
CA ARG A 344 -3.77 -22.95 26.82
C ARG A 344 -4.65 -23.10 25.60
N LEU A 345 -4.21 -22.53 24.47
CA LEU A 345 -4.99 -22.55 23.23
C LEU A 345 -4.62 -23.72 22.30
N GLY A 346 -3.58 -24.50 22.63
CA GLY A 346 -3.15 -25.66 21.86
C GLY A 346 -2.70 -25.26 20.45
N VAL A 347 -1.97 -24.12 20.32
CA VAL A 347 -1.42 -23.65 19.05
C VAL A 347 0.06 -24.00 18.92
N ASP A 348 0.56 -24.00 17.68
CA ASP A 348 1.95 -24.33 17.38
C ASP A 348 2.90 -23.19 17.79
N ILE A 349 2.47 -21.94 17.64
CA ILE A 349 3.25 -20.75 17.99
C ILE A 349 2.36 -19.69 18.66
N ALA A 350 2.87 -19.03 19.69
CA ALA A 350 2.22 -17.85 20.26
C ALA A 350 3.21 -16.71 20.43
N VAL A 351 2.75 -15.48 20.20
CA VAL A 351 3.53 -14.26 20.39
C VAL A 351 2.89 -13.40 21.47
N SER A 352 3.71 -12.73 22.29
CA SER A 352 3.25 -11.85 23.36
C SER A 352 3.89 -10.47 23.31
N THR A 353 3.19 -9.48 23.88
CA THR A 353 3.71 -8.12 24.03
C THR A 353 3.39 -7.56 25.42
N THR A 354 4.40 -7.07 26.15
CA THR A 354 4.22 -6.29 27.37
C THR A 354 5.14 -5.06 27.34
N GLY A 355 4.74 -3.94 27.94
CA GLY A 355 5.57 -2.74 27.87
C GLY A 355 4.87 -1.45 28.30
N VAL A 356 5.64 -0.37 28.33
CA VAL A 356 5.20 0.99 28.70
C VAL A 356 5.08 1.84 27.43
N ALA A 357 3.85 2.10 27.01
CA ALA A 357 3.58 2.89 25.78
C ALA A 357 3.57 4.40 26.02
N GLY A 358 3.49 4.86 27.27
CA GLY A 358 3.44 6.28 27.61
C GLY A 358 2.05 6.94 27.36
N PRO A 359 1.92 8.28 27.61
CA PRO A 359 3.01 9.17 28.04
C PRO A 359 3.50 8.91 29.47
N ASP A 360 2.61 8.38 30.34
CA ASP A 360 2.84 8.09 31.74
C ASP A 360 3.22 6.61 31.99
N GLY A 361 3.54 6.26 33.27
CA GLY A 361 3.79 4.89 33.70
C GLY A 361 5.22 4.41 33.52
N GLY A 362 6.14 5.26 33.05
CA GLY A 362 7.56 4.97 33.01
C GLY A 362 8.21 5.11 34.39
N THR A 363 9.24 4.29 34.66
CA THR A 363 10.12 4.38 35.81
C THR A 363 11.57 4.45 35.34
N GLU A 364 12.51 4.73 36.24
CA GLU A 364 13.94 4.78 35.91
C GLU A 364 14.43 3.46 35.28
N ASN A 365 14.00 2.32 35.81
CA ASN A 365 14.39 0.99 35.33
C ASN A 365 13.54 0.48 34.16
N CYS A 366 12.39 1.13 33.90
CA CYS A 366 11.44 0.78 32.86
C CYS A 366 10.85 2.06 32.24
N PRO A 367 11.64 2.87 31.52
CA PRO A 367 11.17 4.12 30.93
C PRO A 367 10.10 3.89 29.86
N VAL A 368 9.37 4.94 29.51
CA VAL A 368 8.43 4.92 28.37
C VAL A 368 9.16 4.45 27.12
N GLY A 369 8.55 3.51 26.40
CA GLY A 369 9.15 2.85 25.24
C GLY A 369 9.83 1.52 25.55
N THR A 370 9.96 1.14 26.83
CA THR A 370 10.40 -0.23 27.18
C THR A 370 9.31 -1.21 26.79
N VAL A 371 9.63 -2.13 25.89
CA VAL A 371 8.72 -3.16 25.40
C VAL A 371 9.43 -4.52 25.41
N CYS A 372 8.75 -5.54 25.91
CA CYS A 372 9.21 -6.91 25.77
C CYS A 372 8.24 -7.68 24.85
N VAL A 373 8.82 -8.36 23.87
CA VAL A 373 8.09 -9.19 22.90
C VAL A 373 8.56 -10.64 23.09
N GLY A 374 7.63 -11.54 23.37
CA GLY A 374 7.90 -12.97 23.56
C GLY A 374 7.34 -13.81 22.43
N VAL A 375 7.97 -14.94 22.16
CA VAL A 375 7.47 -15.95 21.22
C VAL A 375 7.73 -17.34 21.78
N SER A 376 6.73 -18.23 21.69
CA SER A 376 6.81 -19.61 22.15
C SER A 376 6.41 -20.58 21.05
N THR A 377 7.24 -21.60 20.84
CA THR A 377 7.00 -22.76 19.96
C THR A 377 7.18 -24.04 20.71
N ALA A 378 6.97 -25.20 20.10
CA ALA A 378 7.32 -26.50 20.67
C ALA A 378 8.84 -26.62 20.93
N GLY A 379 9.67 -25.92 20.15
CA GLY A 379 11.13 -25.92 20.30
C GLY A 379 11.67 -24.99 21.40
N GLY A 380 10.79 -24.26 22.09
CA GLY A 380 11.17 -23.36 23.17
C GLY A 380 10.54 -21.97 23.12
N THR A 381 10.85 -21.19 24.15
CA THR A 381 10.34 -19.82 24.32
C THR A 381 11.50 -18.85 24.43
N SER A 382 11.37 -17.71 23.75
CA SER A 382 12.35 -16.61 23.80
C SER A 382 11.64 -15.26 23.79
N ALA A 383 12.30 -14.23 24.30
CA ALA A 383 11.81 -12.87 24.23
C ALA A 383 12.94 -11.88 24.02
N VAL A 384 12.58 -10.70 23.52
CA VAL A 384 13.50 -9.56 23.36
C VAL A 384 12.98 -8.35 24.14
N ARG A 385 13.92 -7.57 24.72
CA ARG A 385 13.62 -6.28 25.32
C ARG A 385 14.02 -5.17 24.35
N LEU A 386 13.10 -4.29 24.05
CA LEU A 386 13.25 -3.19 23.10
C LEU A 386 13.18 -1.85 23.84
N ALA A 387 13.92 -0.87 23.36
CA ALA A 387 13.84 0.54 23.75
C ALA A 387 13.28 1.34 22.57
N LEU A 388 11.96 1.45 22.50
CA LEU A 388 11.28 2.17 21.42
C LEU A 388 11.11 3.64 21.79
N SER A 389 11.08 4.52 20.79
CA SER A 389 10.93 5.96 20.98
C SER A 389 9.74 6.54 20.22
N GLY A 390 9.22 7.66 20.71
CA GLY A 390 8.13 8.39 20.08
C GLY A 390 6.87 8.45 20.94
N ASN A 391 5.74 8.82 20.33
CA ASN A 391 4.46 8.86 21.01
C ASN A 391 3.87 7.45 21.21
N ARG A 392 2.81 7.37 22.02
CA ARG A 392 2.11 6.13 22.35
C ARG A 392 1.70 5.30 21.12
N GLU A 393 1.19 5.95 20.09
CA GLU A 393 0.76 5.26 18.85
C GLU A 393 1.95 4.63 18.13
N ARG A 394 3.05 5.37 18.01
CA ARG A 394 4.28 4.90 17.39
C ARG A 394 4.88 3.69 18.15
N ILE A 395 4.96 3.78 19.49
CA ILE A 395 5.50 2.69 20.33
C ILE A 395 4.66 1.42 20.16
N ARG A 396 3.33 1.53 20.24
CA ARG A 396 2.41 0.39 20.05
C ARG A 396 2.52 -0.22 18.66
N THR A 397 2.65 0.62 17.63
CA THR A 397 2.78 0.14 16.24
C THR A 397 4.12 -0.57 16.02
N LEU A 398 5.21 -0.04 16.54
CA LEU A 398 6.52 -0.72 16.46
C LEU A 398 6.53 -2.04 17.25
N ALA A 399 5.93 -2.06 18.45
CA ALA A 399 5.78 -3.29 19.23
C ALA A 399 5.01 -4.39 18.47
N MET A 400 3.92 -4.03 17.80
CA MET A 400 3.17 -4.92 16.91
C MET A 400 4.06 -5.45 15.79
N LYS A 401 4.81 -4.59 15.10
CA LYS A 401 5.70 -4.99 14.00
C LYS A 401 6.81 -5.95 14.46
N HIS A 402 7.41 -5.70 15.62
CA HIS A 402 8.38 -6.63 16.22
C HIS A 402 7.74 -7.99 16.54
N ALA A 403 6.52 -8.01 17.05
CA ALA A 403 5.81 -9.25 17.33
C ALA A 403 5.54 -10.05 16.05
N LEU A 404 5.08 -9.40 14.98
CA LEU A 404 4.88 -10.04 13.68
C LEU A 404 6.18 -10.57 13.07
N HIS A 405 7.27 -9.80 13.17
CA HIS A 405 8.57 -10.23 12.69
C HIS A 405 9.09 -11.46 13.42
N MET A 406 9.02 -11.48 14.77
CA MET A 406 9.39 -12.66 15.58
C MET A 406 8.53 -13.87 15.23
N LEU A 407 7.25 -13.68 14.93
CA LEU A 407 6.36 -14.73 14.46
C LEU A 407 6.87 -15.33 13.15
N ILE A 408 7.27 -14.51 12.18
CA ILE A 408 7.83 -14.94 10.89
C ILE A 408 9.13 -15.71 11.10
N GLU A 409 10.06 -15.17 11.90
CA GLU A 409 11.38 -15.80 12.13
C GLU A 409 11.26 -17.18 12.78
N LYS A 410 10.33 -17.33 13.72
CA LYS A 410 10.16 -18.60 14.46
C LYS A 410 9.26 -19.62 13.76
N ALA A 411 8.49 -19.20 12.76
CA ALA A 411 7.70 -20.08 11.92
C ALA A 411 8.48 -20.64 10.71
N ARG A 412 9.64 -20.07 10.39
CA ARG A 412 10.58 -20.56 9.36
C ARG A 412 11.51 -21.63 9.90
#